data_9b7302f7caa9e13b7761b2454bb27d54
#
_entry.id   9b7302f7caa9e13b7761b2454bb27d54
#
_cell.length_a   1.000
_cell.length_b   1.000
_cell.length_c   1.000
_cell.angle_alpha   90.00
_cell.angle_beta   90.00
_cell.angle_gamma   90.00
#
_symmetry.space_group_name_H-M   'P 1'
#
loop_
_entity.id
_entity.type
_entity.pdbx_description
1 polymer ?
#
loop_
_entity_poly.entity_id
_entity_poly.type
_entity_poly.pdbx_seq_one_letter_code
_entity_poly.pdbx_strand_id
1 'polypeptide(L)'
;LRHFSPRAITFGKGKREKLERYLDVTRAELFFARRVIFVEGAAELMLVSVLAEKGGHKLREHGVSLISVEGLNFDSFLPLFGSNALKIPVSIITDADPVGAAADGEEPQALYPAAGDAVQVSANTAKMKESEDDFVRVFHGLKTLEYDLALHADNRTAMLTALREMHPRIAATVDAAVEAAHDDAAKARALFSGMFERRQNNVQKGRFGQALAQLFADGAACVVPDYIGEAIAHACQAGKAAPAAPAAPAAPVAAPAQDNPDEQ
;
A
#
# COMPACT_ATOMS: atom_id res chain seq x y z
N LEU A 1 8.04 -21.79 14.17
CA LEU A 1 7.59 -20.65 14.97
C LEU A 1 8.57 -19.51 14.75
N ARG A 2 8.08 -18.42 14.15
CA ARG A 2 8.84 -17.17 14.04
C ARG A 2 8.53 -16.35 15.29
N HIS A 3 9.51 -16.06 16.12
CA HIS A 3 9.32 -15.12 17.21
C HIS A 3 10.46 -14.11 17.21
N PHE A 4 10.17 -12.92 17.68
CA PHE A 4 11.14 -11.88 17.95
C PHE A 4 10.82 -11.30 19.34
N SER A 5 11.83 -10.72 19.99
CA SER A 5 11.61 -10.05 21.26
C SER A 5 11.19 -8.59 21.01
N PRO A 6 10.01 -8.15 21.42
CA PRO A 6 9.61 -6.75 21.30
C PRO A 6 10.56 -5.79 22.02
N ARG A 7 11.34 -6.29 22.98
CA ARG A 7 12.34 -5.50 23.71
C ARG A 7 13.58 -5.19 22.86
N ALA A 8 13.82 -5.98 21.81
CA ALA A 8 14.96 -5.78 20.90
C ALA A 8 14.67 -4.72 19.82
N ILE A 9 13.41 -4.28 19.68
CA ILE A 9 13.03 -3.28 18.69
C ILE A 9 13.45 -1.90 19.18
N THR A 10 14.24 -1.21 18.35
CA THR A 10 14.63 0.17 18.60
C THR A 10 13.67 1.11 17.89
N PHE A 11 12.96 1.92 18.64
CA PHE A 11 12.10 2.97 18.14
C PHE A 11 12.81 4.33 18.21
N GLY A 12 12.64 5.17 17.19
CA GLY A 12 12.98 6.57 17.30
C GLY A 12 12.16 7.29 18.40
N LYS A 13 12.61 8.47 18.81
CA LYS A 13 11.94 9.23 19.86
C LYS A 13 10.44 9.44 19.58
N GLY A 14 9.59 9.06 20.53
CA GLY A 14 8.13 9.22 20.46
C GLY A 14 7.40 8.25 19.51
N LYS A 15 8.12 7.36 18.80
CA LYS A 15 7.50 6.44 17.83
C LYS A 15 6.77 5.28 18.50
N ARG A 16 7.27 4.79 19.62
CA ARG A 16 6.61 3.75 20.41
C ARG A 16 5.25 4.23 20.92
N GLU A 17 5.20 5.40 21.54
CA GLU A 17 3.97 5.99 22.09
C GLU A 17 2.99 6.32 20.96
N LYS A 18 3.49 6.69 19.79
CA LYS A 18 2.66 6.89 18.60
C LYS A 18 2.06 5.57 18.13
N LEU A 19 2.88 4.51 18.02
CA LEU A 19 2.42 3.17 17.66
C LEU A 19 1.36 2.66 18.64
N GLU A 20 1.59 2.78 19.94
CA GLU A 20 0.64 2.36 20.99
C GLU A 20 -0.73 3.03 20.83
N ARG A 21 -0.78 4.31 20.46
CA ARG A 21 -2.03 5.03 20.17
C ARG A 21 -2.74 4.57 18.91
N TYR A 22 -1.98 4.09 17.92
CA TYR A 22 -2.53 3.58 16.65
C TYR A 22 -2.94 2.11 16.72
N LEU A 23 -2.40 1.36 17.68
CA LEU A 23 -2.75 -0.04 17.88
C LEU A 23 -4.08 -0.14 18.64
N ASP A 24 -5.17 0.04 17.91
CA ASP A 24 -6.52 -0.24 18.36
C ASP A 24 -6.98 -1.65 17.93
N VAL A 25 -8.24 -1.98 18.19
CA VAL A 25 -8.82 -3.30 17.86
C VAL A 25 -8.75 -3.58 16.35
N THR A 26 -8.92 -2.57 15.50
CA THR A 26 -8.95 -2.73 14.04
C THR A 26 -7.56 -3.00 13.47
N ARG A 27 -6.51 -2.48 14.11
CA ARG A 27 -5.12 -2.69 13.71
C ARG A 27 -4.44 -3.83 14.45
N ALA A 28 -5.10 -4.40 15.47
CA ALA A 28 -4.59 -5.58 16.19
C ALA A 28 -4.44 -6.80 15.27
N GLU A 29 -5.17 -6.88 14.17
CA GLU A 29 -5.01 -7.93 13.15
C GLU A 29 -3.60 -7.98 12.57
N LEU A 30 -2.84 -6.87 12.63
CA LEU A 30 -1.44 -6.80 12.26
C LEU A 30 -0.59 -7.89 12.91
N PHE A 31 -0.86 -8.21 14.18
CA PHE A 31 -0.11 -9.23 14.93
C PHE A 31 -0.43 -10.66 14.49
N PHE A 32 -1.52 -10.86 13.78
CA PHE A 32 -1.96 -12.16 13.25
C PHE A 32 -1.72 -12.29 11.75
N ALA A 33 -1.32 -11.20 11.09
CA ALA A 33 -1.06 -11.17 9.67
C ALA A 33 0.13 -12.08 9.31
N ARG A 34 0.00 -12.79 8.20
CA ARG A 34 1.13 -13.51 7.60
C ARG A 34 1.91 -12.62 6.64
N ARG A 35 1.26 -11.61 6.12
CA ARG A 35 1.74 -10.62 5.16
C ARG A 35 0.95 -9.34 5.34
N VAL A 36 1.54 -8.22 5.00
CA VAL A 36 0.90 -6.91 5.19
C VAL A 36 1.04 -6.06 3.94
N ILE A 37 -0.03 -5.37 3.58
CA ILE A 37 0.01 -4.22 2.69
C ILE A 37 -0.39 -3.00 3.52
N PHE A 38 0.50 -2.04 3.63
CA PHE A 38 0.21 -0.74 4.22
C PHE A 38 -0.18 0.26 3.13
N VAL A 39 -1.20 1.07 3.41
CA VAL A 39 -1.67 2.17 2.57
C VAL A 39 -1.83 3.43 3.40
N GLU A 40 -1.87 4.60 2.76
CA GLU A 40 -1.92 5.88 3.47
C GLU A 40 -3.26 6.15 4.13
N GLY A 41 -4.36 5.88 3.44
CA GLY A 41 -5.68 6.29 3.90
C GLY A 41 -6.82 5.36 3.52
N ALA A 42 -8.04 5.85 3.77
CA ALA A 42 -9.26 5.07 3.57
C ALA A 42 -9.61 4.85 2.09
N ALA A 43 -9.23 5.78 1.21
CA ALA A 43 -9.47 5.63 -0.23
C ALA A 43 -8.66 4.45 -0.79
N GLU A 44 -7.36 4.41 -0.49
CA GLU A 44 -6.46 3.34 -0.87
C GLU A 44 -6.88 2.02 -0.26
N LEU A 45 -7.32 2.02 1.02
CA LEU A 45 -7.78 0.81 1.69
C LEU A 45 -8.92 0.12 0.91
N MET A 46 -9.89 0.90 0.43
CA MET A 46 -11.02 0.39 -0.33
C MET A 46 -10.63 0.01 -1.76
N LEU A 47 -9.89 0.89 -2.45
CA LEU A 47 -9.52 0.70 -3.85
C LEU A 47 -8.54 -0.46 -4.02
N VAL A 48 -7.48 -0.56 -3.21
CA VAL A 48 -6.47 -1.64 -3.32
C VAL A 48 -7.11 -3.02 -3.11
N SER A 49 -8.12 -3.12 -2.23
CA SER A 49 -8.86 -4.39 -2.04
C SER A 49 -9.54 -4.84 -3.34
N VAL A 50 -10.26 -3.93 -4.00
CA VAL A 50 -10.96 -4.24 -5.26
C VAL A 50 -9.98 -4.42 -6.43
N LEU A 51 -8.93 -3.60 -6.50
CA LEU A 51 -7.88 -3.71 -7.51
C LEU A 51 -7.16 -5.07 -7.41
N ALA A 52 -6.96 -5.59 -6.19
CA ALA A 52 -6.41 -6.92 -5.99
C ALA A 52 -7.31 -8.00 -6.60
N GLU A 53 -8.62 -7.93 -6.36
CA GLU A 53 -9.59 -8.88 -6.95
C GLU A 53 -9.62 -8.78 -8.48
N LYS A 54 -9.57 -7.57 -9.04
CA LYS A 54 -9.47 -7.35 -10.50
C LYS A 54 -8.18 -7.90 -11.08
N GLY A 55 -7.08 -7.85 -10.34
CA GLY A 55 -5.79 -8.48 -10.67
C GLY A 55 -5.76 -10.00 -10.43
N GLY A 56 -6.87 -10.62 -10.02
CA GLY A 56 -6.95 -12.06 -9.77
C GLY A 56 -6.40 -12.51 -8.41
N HIS A 57 -6.20 -11.59 -7.47
CA HIS A 57 -5.66 -11.86 -6.14
C HIS A 57 -6.71 -11.68 -5.06
N LYS A 58 -6.97 -12.74 -4.29
CA LYS A 58 -7.82 -12.67 -3.10
C LYS A 58 -6.93 -12.53 -1.86
N LEU A 59 -6.75 -11.32 -1.37
CA LEU A 59 -5.82 -11.00 -0.28
C LEU A 59 -6.02 -11.90 0.94
N ARG A 60 -7.26 -12.18 1.33
CA ARG A 60 -7.58 -13.05 2.48
C ARG A 60 -7.08 -14.48 2.30
N GLU A 61 -7.21 -15.06 1.10
CA GLU A 61 -6.75 -16.43 0.81
C GLU A 61 -5.22 -16.52 0.92
N HIS A 62 -4.51 -15.42 0.65
CA HIS A 62 -3.06 -15.31 0.81
C HIS A 62 -2.64 -14.95 2.25
N GLY A 63 -3.58 -14.70 3.17
CA GLY A 63 -3.28 -14.24 4.52
C GLY A 63 -2.64 -12.86 4.57
N VAL A 64 -3.00 -12.00 3.62
CA VAL A 64 -2.57 -10.59 3.55
C VAL A 64 -3.56 -9.74 4.32
N SER A 65 -3.06 -8.97 5.29
CA SER A 65 -3.82 -7.89 5.94
C SER A 65 -3.53 -6.56 5.26
N LEU A 66 -4.57 -5.86 4.82
CA LEU A 66 -4.49 -4.53 4.23
C LEU A 66 -4.82 -3.49 5.31
N ILE A 67 -3.87 -2.59 5.61
CA ILE A 67 -3.93 -1.70 6.77
C ILE A 67 -3.65 -0.26 6.36
N SER A 68 -4.58 0.64 6.70
CA SER A 68 -4.35 2.09 6.58
C SER A 68 -3.57 2.61 7.78
N VAL A 69 -2.56 3.44 7.50
CA VAL A 69 -1.76 4.13 8.53
C VAL A 69 -2.26 5.55 8.82
N GLU A 70 -3.35 5.97 8.19
CA GLU A 70 -3.97 7.29 8.36
C GLU A 70 -2.99 8.45 8.19
N GLY A 71 -2.55 8.63 6.97
CA GLY A 71 -1.52 9.58 6.58
C GLY A 71 -0.11 8.98 6.65
N LEU A 72 0.91 9.83 6.64
CA LEU A 72 2.32 9.41 6.54
C LEU A 72 2.89 8.86 7.86
N ASN A 73 2.16 7.94 8.51
CA ASN A 73 2.54 7.36 9.81
C ASN A 73 3.29 6.03 9.70
N PHE A 74 3.74 5.63 8.51
CA PHE A 74 4.47 4.38 8.27
C PHE A 74 5.66 4.19 9.21
N ASP A 75 6.38 5.26 9.52
CA ASP A 75 7.56 5.27 10.37
C ASP A 75 7.33 4.77 11.83
N SER A 76 6.07 4.72 12.27
CA SER A 76 5.70 4.14 13.55
C SER A 76 5.54 2.62 13.48
N PHE A 77 5.16 2.08 12.30
CA PHE A 77 4.95 0.65 12.09
C PHE A 77 6.20 -0.07 11.57
N LEU A 78 7.00 0.59 10.73
CA LEU A 78 8.16 -0.01 10.07
C LEU A 78 9.15 -0.70 11.02
N PRO A 79 9.47 -0.18 12.22
CA PRO A 79 10.38 -0.86 13.14
C PRO A 79 9.91 -2.25 13.59
N LEU A 80 8.62 -2.59 13.40
CA LEU A 80 8.08 -3.91 13.72
C LEU A 80 8.49 -4.98 12.70
N PHE A 81 8.96 -4.61 11.51
CA PHE A 81 9.17 -5.51 10.39
C PHE A 81 10.61 -5.51 9.90
N GLY A 82 10.91 -6.46 9.03
CA GLY A 82 12.19 -6.56 8.37
C GLY A 82 13.13 -7.59 8.98
N SER A 83 14.37 -7.58 8.51
CA SER A 83 15.40 -8.59 8.83
C SER A 83 15.73 -8.68 10.31
N ASN A 84 15.57 -7.59 11.05
CA ASN A 84 15.88 -7.50 12.49
C ASN A 84 14.64 -7.60 13.40
N ALA A 85 13.43 -7.75 12.84
CA ALA A 85 12.16 -7.78 13.58
C ALA A 85 11.25 -8.90 13.04
N LEU A 86 9.97 -8.63 12.78
CA LEU A 86 9.05 -9.58 12.15
C LEU A 86 9.43 -9.80 10.69
N LYS A 87 9.89 -10.99 10.39
CA LYS A 87 10.31 -11.43 9.05
C LYS A 87 9.10 -11.92 8.24
N ILE A 88 8.16 -11.05 8.00
CA ILE A 88 7.01 -11.29 7.12
C ILE A 88 7.03 -10.30 5.96
N PRO A 89 6.50 -10.67 4.80
CA PRO A 89 6.42 -9.75 3.67
C PRO A 89 5.54 -8.55 3.95
N VAL A 90 6.07 -7.37 3.67
CA VAL A 90 5.39 -6.08 3.82
C VAL A 90 5.52 -5.30 2.53
N SER A 91 4.41 -4.93 1.95
CA SER A 91 4.32 -3.97 0.86
C SER A 91 3.81 -2.64 1.41
N ILE A 92 4.48 -1.55 1.08
CA ILE A 92 4.05 -0.20 1.40
C ILE A 92 3.64 0.47 0.10
N ILE A 93 2.39 0.92 0.03
CA ILE A 93 1.88 1.70 -1.09
C ILE A 93 1.79 3.15 -0.62
N THR A 94 2.48 4.04 -1.30
CA THR A 94 2.56 5.46 -0.94
C THR A 94 2.55 6.33 -2.19
N ASP A 95 2.20 7.60 -2.02
CA ASP A 95 2.21 8.58 -3.07
C ASP A 95 3.65 9.01 -3.43
N ALA A 96 3.92 9.28 -4.69
CA ALA A 96 5.21 9.84 -5.12
C ALA A 96 5.30 11.35 -4.83
N ASP A 97 4.18 12.05 -4.94
CA ASP A 97 4.04 13.50 -4.74
C ASP A 97 5.18 14.34 -5.36
N PRO A 98 5.44 14.19 -6.67
CA PRO A 98 6.55 14.87 -7.30
C PRO A 98 6.31 16.37 -7.35
N VAL A 99 7.37 17.11 -7.05
CA VAL A 99 7.37 18.59 -7.11
C VAL A 99 8.48 19.09 -8.00
N GLY A 100 8.22 20.18 -8.71
CA GLY A 100 9.22 20.88 -9.52
C GLY A 100 10.25 21.59 -8.66
N ALA A 101 11.35 22.00 -9.29
CA ALA A 101 12.30 22.89 -8.65
C ALA A 101 11.62 24.24 -8.33
N ALA A 102 11.79 24.72 -7.10
CA ALA A 102 11.33 26.05 -6.70
C ALA A 102 12.46 27.07 -6.85
N ALA A 103 12.15 28.28 -7.27
CA ALA A 103 13.06 29.40 -7.11
C ALA A 103 13.11 29.86 -5.64
N ASP A 104 14.17 30.58 -5.26
CA ASP A 104 14.30 31.07 -3.89
C ASP A 104 13.07 31.89 -3.45
N GLY A 105 12.37 31.39 -2.43
CA GLY A 105 11.17 32.02 -1.87
C GLY A 105 9.84 31.62 -2.52
N GLU A 106 9.84 30.74 -3.52
CA GLU A 106 8.63 30.19 -4.14
C GLU A 106 8.32 28.79 -3.59
N GLU A 107 7.02 28.48 -3.51
CA GLU A 107 6.60 27.10 -3.19
C GLU A 107 6.78 26.20 -4.43
N PRO A 108 7.30 24.96 -4.25
CA PRO A 108 7.42 24.02 -5.34
C PRO A 108 6.06 23.70 -5.99
N GLN A 109 6.02 23.70 -7.32
CA GLN A 109 4.80 23.36 -8.04
C GLN A 109 4.64 21.84 -8.15
N ALA A 110 3.40 21.37 -7.95
CA ALA A 110 3.06 19.97 -8.16
C ALA A 110 3.27 19.57 -9.63
N LEU A 111 3.93 18.43 -9.86
CA LEU A 111 4.12 17.86 -11.20
C LEU A 111 3.03 16.83 -11.51
N TYR A 112 2.81 16.63 -12.82
CA TYR A 112 1.83 15.69 -13.37
C TYR A 112 2.49 14.83 -14.45
N PRO A 113 3.31 13.83 -14.06
CA PRO A 113 4.08 13.04 -15.00
C PRO A 113 3.19 12.21 -15.93
N ALA A 114 3.63 12.02 -17.16
CA ALA A 114 3.02 11.08 -18.10
C ALA A 114 3.48 9.64 -17.81
N ALA A 115 2.74 8.67 -18.32
CA ALA A 115 3.14 7.27 -18.25
C ALA A 115 4.53 7.07 -18.88
N GLY A 116 5.45 6.45 -18.12
CA GLY A 116 6.83 6.22 -18.53
C GLY A 116 7.82 7.31 -18.15
N ASP A 117 7.37 8.44 -17.59
CA ASP A 117 8.27 9.47 -17.08
C ASP A 117 9.04 8.99 -15.84
N ALA A 118 10.29 9.41 -15.74
CA ALA A 118 11.05 9.24 -14.50
C ALA A 118 10.56 10.23 -13.46
N VAL A 119 10.23 9.74 -12.27
CA VAL A 119 9.68 10.55 -11.18
C VAL A 119 10.69 10.72 -10.07
N GLN A 120 10.95 11.96 -9.69
CA GLN A 120 11.62 12.27 -8.45
C GLN A 120 10.58 12.26 -7.33
N VAL A 121 10.66 11.25 -6.47
CA VAL A 121 9.73 11.09 -5.35
C VAL A 121 9.97 12.14 -4.26
N SER A 122 8.94 12.40 -3.45
CA SER A 122 9.02 13.26 -2.29
C SER A 122 10.08 12.79 -1.29
N ALA A 123 10.56 13.69 -0.45
CA ALA A 123 11.54 13.35 0.60
C ALA A 123 11.00 12.27 1.57
N ASN A 124 9.69 12.26 1.83
CA ASN A 124 9.05 11.24 2.66
C ASN A 124 9.11 9.86 2.01
N THR A 125 8.77 9.76 0.73
CA THR A 125 8.82 8.50 -0.03
C THR A 125 10.26 8.00 -0.18
N ALA A 126 11.22 8.91 -0.46
CA ALA A 126 12.64 8.57 -0.50
C ALA A 126 13.12 7.98 0.83
N LYS A 127 12.75 8.61 1.95
CA LYS A 127 13.08 8.10 3.29
C LYS A 127 12.44 6.75 3.60
N MET A 128 11.22 6.49 3.14
CA MET A 128 10.60 5.18 3.31
C MET A 128 11.36 4.09 2.53
N LYS A 129 11.85 4.41 1.34
CA LYS A 129 12.67 3.49 0.53
C LYS A 129 13.99 3.09 1.20
N GLU A 130 14.55 3.93 2.09
CA GLU A 130 15.71 3.56 2.91
C GLU A 130 15.41 2.40 3.89
N SER A 131 14.14 2.11 4.15
CA SER A 131 13.69 1.02 5.01
C SER A 131 13.49 -0.31 4.27
N GLU A 132 13.72 -0.34 2.96
CA GLU A 132 13.58 -1.56 2.16
C GLU A 132 14.64 -2.61 2.54
N ASP A 133 14.19 -3.85 2.63
CA ASP A 133 15.03 -5.01 2.84
C ASP A 133 14.41 -6.27 2.17
N ASP A 134 14.83 -7.45 2.54
CA ASP A 134 14.30 -8.71 2.01
C ASP A 134 12.80 -8.93 2.30
N PHE A 135 12.23 -8.20 3.26
CA PHE A 135 10.85 -8.36 3.73
C PHE A 135 9.99 -7.14 3.46
N VAL A 136 10.56 -5.96 3.45
CA VAL A 136 9.87 -4.68 3.31
C VAL A 136 10.17 -4.08 1.95
N ARG A 137 9.14 -3.77 1.16
CA ARG A 137 9.25 -3.13 -0.14
C ARG A 137 8.29 -1.95 -0.23
N VAL A 138 8.74 -0.88 -0.89
CA VAL A 138 7.99 0.36 -1.07
C VAL A 138 7.62 0.52 -2.54
N PHE A 139 6.34 0.72 -2.78
CA PHE A 139 5.76 0.87 -4.12
C PHE A 139 5.08 2.23 -4.22
N HIS A 140 5.35 2.94 -5.28
CA HIS A 140 4.74 4.23 -5.59
C HIS A 140 4.50 4.36 -7.09
N GLY A 141 3.48 5.12 -7.44
CA GLY A 141 3.19 5.48 -8.82
C GLY A 141 3.92 6.74 -9.27
N LEU A 142 3.27 7.49 -10.15
CA LEU A 142 3.80 8.74 -10.70
C LEU A 142 3.45 9.95 -9.83
N LYS A 143 2.28 9.94 -9.16
CA LYS A 143 1.84 11.04 -8.29
C LYS A 143 1.08 10.52 -7.07
N THR A 144 -0.22 10.34 -7.19
CA THR A 144 -1.12 9.75 -6.18
C THR A 144 -1.94 8.64 -6.81
N LEU A 145 -2.54 7.78 -6.00
CA LEU A 145 -3.36 6.68 -6.52
C LEU A 145 -4.46 7.19 -7.48
N GLU A 146 -5.15 8.28 -7.13
CA GLU A 146 -6.23 8.79 -7.97
C GLU A 146 -5.72 9.38 -9.30
N TYR A 147 -4.54 10.02 -9.29
CA TYR A 147 -3.92 10.50 -10.52
C TYR A 147 -3.48 9.34 -11.42
N ASP A 148 -2.84 8.35 -10.84
CA ASP A 148 -2.34 7.18 -11.57
C ASP A 148 -3.47 6.34 -12.15
N LEU A 149 -4.58 6.19 -11.42
CA LEU A 149 -5.81 5.62 -11.99
C LEU A 149 -6.32 6.43 -13.18
N ALA A 150 -6.31 7.76 -13.08
CA ALA A 150 -6.81 8.64 -14.12
C ALA A 150 -5.96 8.65 -15.41
N LEU A 151 -4.75 8.12 -15.40
CA LEU A 151 -3.93 7.94 -16.61
C LEU A 151 -4.55 6.94 -17.60
N HIS A 152 -5.41 6.03 -17.12
CA HIS A 152 -6.07 5.02 -17.94
C HIS A 152 -7.48 5.43 -18.33
N ALA A 153 -7.83 5.30 -19.61
CA ALA A 153 -9.14 5.74 -20.15
C ALA A 153 -10.33 5.06 -19.46
N ASP A 154 -10.24 3.75 -19.24
CA ASP A 154 -11.31 2.98 -18.58
C ASP A 154 -11.53 3.47 -17.15
N ASN A 155 -10.46 3.67 -16.41
CA ASN A 155 -10.53 4.20 -15.05
C ASN A 155 -11.11 5.61 -15.04
N ARG A 156 -10.71 6.50 -15.97
CA ARG A 156 -11.30 7.85 -16.09
C ARG A 156 -12.81 7.81 -16.28
N THR A 157 -13.30 6.88 -17.10
CA THR A 157 -14.73 6.70 -17.33
C THR A 157 -15.47 6.34 -16.04
N ALA A 158 -14.92 5.40 -15.26
CA ALA A 158 -15.47 5.02 -13.96
C ALA A 158 -15.38 6.18 -12.95
N MET A 159 -14.26 6.89 -12.90
CA MET A 159 -14.05 8.05 -12.03
C MET A 159 -15.05 9.17 -12.32
N LEU A 160 -15.28 9.50 -13.60
CA LEU A 160 -16.29 10.49 -14.00
C LEU A 160 -17.70 10.03 -13.64
N THR A 161 -17.99 8.74 -13.73
CA THR A 161 -19.27 8.16 -13.31
C THR A 161 -19.48 8.33 -11.80
N ALA A 162 -18.50 7.95 -10.99
CA ALA A 162 -18.54 8.15 -9.53
C ALA A 162 -18.70 9.64 -9.17
N LEU A 163 -17.96 10.50 -9.85
CA LEU A 163 -18.05 11.95 -9.62
C LEU A 163 -19.42 12.49 -10.00
N ARG A 164 -20.02 12.01 -11.09
CA ARG A 164 -21.34 12.44 -11.55
C ARG A 164 -22.45 12.07 -10.57
N GLU A 165 -22.36 10.88 -9.97
CA GLU A 165 -23.31 10.44 -8.95
C GLU A 165 -23.20 11.28 -7.66
N MET A 166 -22.00 11.64 -7.26
CA MET A 166 -21.76 12.37 -6.02
C MET A 166 -21.93 13.89 -6.18
N HIS A 167 -21.44 14.44 -7.28
CA HIS A 167 -21.30 15.88 -7.52
C HIS A 167 -21.62 16.25 -8.98
N PRO A 168 -22.88 16.18 -9.45
CA PRO A 168 -23.23 16.34 -10.87
C PRO A 168 -22.73 17.65 -11.50
N ARG A 169 -22.74 18.75 -10.73
CA ARG A 169 -22.29 20.06 -11.23
C ARG A 169 -20.78 20.13 -11.42
N ILE A 170 -20.02 19.54 -10.50
CA ILE A 170 -18.57 19.44 -10.59
C ILE A 170 -18.21 18.54 -11.76
N ALA A 171 -18.88 17.39 -11.87
CA ALA A 171 -18.67 16.43 -12.94
C ALA A 171 -18.82 17.04 -14.33
N ALA A 172 -19.85 17.85 -14.58
CA ALA A 172 -20.05 18.50 -15.87
C ALA A 172 -18.87 19.41 -16.26
N THR A 173 -18.31 20.16 -15.30
CA THR A 173 -17.17 21.05 -15.54
C THR A 173 -15.87 20.26 -15.76
N VAL A 174 -15.68 19.20 -14.97
CA VAL A 174 -14.48 18.35 -15.04
C VAL A 174 -14.48 17.54 -16.35
N ASP A 175 -15.63 16.98 -16.72
CA ASP A 175 -15.83 16.21 -17.94
C ASP A 175 -15.45 17.04 -19.18
N ALA A 176 -15.99 18.25 -19.29
CA ALA A 176 -15.64 19.19 -20.37
C ALA A 176 -14.12 19.52 -20.41
N ALA A 177 -13.47 19.63 -19.25
CA ALA A 177 -12.03 19.87 -19.18
C ALA A 177 -11.21 18.64 -19.62
N VAL A 178 -11.66 17.44 -19.28
CA VAL A 178 -11.05 16.16 -19.67
C VAL A 178 -11.20 15.96 -21.19
N GLU A 179 -12.38 16.26 -21.76
CA GLU A 179 -12.59 16.15 -23.20
C GLU A 179 -11.74 17.15 -24.02
N ALA A 180 -11.51 18.34 -23.48
CA ALA A 180 -10.67 19.36 -24.12
C ALA A 180 -9.17 19.05 -24.06
N ALA A 181 -8.73 18.11 -23.23
CA ALA A 181 -7.34 17.74 -23.07
C ALA A 181 -6.86 16.79 -24.19
N HIS A 182 -5.58 16.93 -24.60
CA HIS A 182 -5.08 16.30 -25.82
C HIS A 182 -4.51 14.88 -25.60
N ASP A 183 -3.97 14.60 -24.43
CA ASP A 183 -3.31 13.33 -24.11
C ASP A 183 -3.74 12.79 -22.73
N ASP A 184 -3.33 11.58 -22.42
CA ASP A 184 -3.75 10.91 -21.19
C ASP A 184 -3.25 11.61 -19.93
N ALA A 185 -2.06 12.19 -19.93
CA ALA A 185 -1.53 12.92 -18.78
C ALA A 185 -2.30 14.24 -18.54
N ALA A 186 -2.61 14.97 -19.64
CA ALA A 186 -3.42 16.18 -19.57
C ALA A 186 -4.86 15.87 -19.10
N LYS A 187 -5.45 14.76 -19.58
CA LYS A 187 -6.77 14.29 -19.13
C LYS A 187 -6.77 13.89 -17.66
N ALA A 188 -5.75 13.14 -17.24
CA ALA A 188 -5.58 12.75 -15.83
C ALA A 188 -5.43 13.97 -14.93
N ARG A 189 -4.61 14.95 -15.36
CA ARG A 189 -4.45 16.22 -14.65
C ARG A 189 -5.76 16.99 -14.57
N ALA A 190 -6.51 17.12 -15.67
CA ALA A 190 -7.77 17.82 -15.68
C ALA A 190 -8.80 17.21 -14.71
N LEU A 191 -8.88 15.87 -14.69
CA LEU A 191 -9.74 15.13 -13.78
C LEU A 191 -9.29 15.31 -12.32
N PHE A 192 -8.03 14.99 -12.03
CA PHE A 192 -7.47 15.04 -10.67
C PHE A 192 -7.53 16.45 -10.07
N SER A 193 -7.00 17.44 -10.78
CA SER A 193 -7.00 18.83 -10.29
C SER A 193 -8.42 19.38 -10.18
N GLY A 194 -9.29 19.03 -11.12
CA GLY A 194 -10.70 19.42 -11.09
C GLY A 194 -11.43 18.88 -9.88
N MET A 195 -11.07 17.69 -9.40
CA MET A 195 -11.69 17.06 -8.22
C MET A 195 -11.07 17.52 -6.92
N PHE A 196 -9.75 17.50 -6.79
CA PHE A 196 -9.06 17.52 -5.50
C PHE A 196 -8.25 18.79 -5.22
N GLU A 197 -7.83 19.54 -6.25
CA GLU A 197 -7.00 20.73 -6.06
C GLU A 197 -7.78 22.04 -6.13
N ARG A 198 -9.02 22.03 -6.64
CA ARG A 198 -9.89 23.22 -6.61
C ARG A 198 -10.60 23.31 -5.27
N ARG A 199 -10.17 24.24 -4.42
CA ARG A 199 -10.72 24.43 -3.05
C ARG A 199 -12.25 24.50 -2.98
N GLN A 200 -12.91 25.02 -4.02
CA GLN A 200 -14.37 25.15 -4.09
C GLN A 200 -15.10 23.83 -4.33
N ASN A 201 -14.43 22.79 -4.82
CA ASN A 201 -15.09 21.55 -5.22
C ASN A 201 -15.30 20.58 -4.06
N ASN A 202 -14.46 20.61 -3.05
CA ASN A 202 -14.59 19.83 -1.80
C ASN A 202 -14.96 18.35 -2.02
N VAL A 203 -14.36 17.70 -3.03
CA VAL A 203 -14.52 16.27 -3.24
C VAL A 203 -13.68 15.53 -2.21
N GLN A 204 -14.34 14.77 -1.34
CA GLN A 204 -13.67 14.02 -0.28
C GLN A 204 -13.10 12.71 -0.84
N LYS A 205 -11.77 12.52 -0.83
CA LYS A 205 -11.07 11.34 -1.35
C LYS A 205 -11.65 10.03 -0.83
N GLY A 206 -11.89 9.90 0.47
CA GLY A 206 -12.42 8.66 1.06
C GLY A 206 -13.79 8.28 0.53
N ARG A 207 -14.71 9.24 0.42
CA ARG A 207 -16.06 9.00 -0.15
C ARG A 207 -15.99 8.70 -1.64
N PHE A 208 -15.13 9.41 -2.36
CA PHE A 208 -14.92 9.16 -3.77
C PHE A 208 -14.30 7.77 -4.00
N GLY A 209 -13.27 7.39 -3.22
CA GLY A 209 -12.67 6.06 -3.27
C GLY A 209 -13.68 4.95 -3.00
N GLN A 210 -14.61 5.15 -2.06
CA GLN A 210 -15.70 4.20 -1.80
C GLN A 210 -16.63 4.03 -3.02
N ALA A 211 -17.07 5.14 -3.61
CA ALA A 211 -17.96 5.09 -4.78
C ALA A 211 -17.27 4.44 -5.98
N LEU A 212 -16.01 4.78 -6.23
CA LEU A 212 -15.22 4.19 -7.32
C LEU A 212 -14.96 2.70 -7.09
N ALA A 213 -14.61 2.30 -5.87
CA ALA A 213 -14.43 0.90 -5.51
C ALA A 213 -15.70 0.08 -5.74
N GLN A 214 -16.88 0.65 -5.41
CA GLN A 214 -18.15 0.00 -5.68
C GLN A 214 -18.40 -0.19 -7.19
N LEU A 215 -18.16 0.85 -8.01
CA LEU A 215 -18.31 0.73 -9.47
C LEU A 215 -17.38 -0.36 -10.05
N PHE A 216 -16.14 -0.43 -9.59
CA PHE A 216 -15.24 -1.50 -10.01
C PHE A 216 -15.74 -2.87 -9.55
N ALA A 217 -16.20 -3.01 -8.32
CA ALA A 217 -16.77 -4.26 -7.82
C ALA A 217 -18.00 -4.70 -8.64
N ASP A 218 -18.85 -3.77 -9.04
CA ASP A 218 -20.07 -3.99 -9.83
C ASP A 218 -19.77 -4.26 -11.33
N GLY A 219 -18.51 -4.27 -11.74
CA GLY A 219 -18.11 -4.72 -13.08
C GLY A 219 -17.66 -3.60 -14.03
N ALA A 220 -17.53 -2.36 -13.58
CA ALA A 220 -16.91 -1.33 -14.41
C ALA A 220 -15.51 -1.76 -14.87
N ALA A 221 -15.15 -1.38 -16.09
CA ALA A 221 -13.81 -1.62 -16.61
C ALA A 221 -12.77 -0.95 -15.72
N CYS A 222 -11.67 -1.68 -15.44
CA CYS A 222 -10.64 -1.25 -14.53
C CYS A 222 -9.27 -1.73 -15.00
N VAL A 223 -8.32 -0.82 -15.05
CA VAL A 223 -6.91 -1.10 -15.25
C VAL A 223 -6.19 -0.90 -13.91
N VAL A 224 -5.54 -1.96 -13.43
CA VAL A 224 -4.75 -1.88 -12.20
C VAL A 224 -3.41 -1.19 -12.51
N PRO A 225 -3.05 -0.08 -11.85
CA PRO A 225 -1.74 0.54 -12.02
C PRO A 225 -0.61 -0.45 -11.70
N ASP A 226 0.48 -0.43 -12.47
CA ASP A 226 1.56 -1.41 -12.37
C ASP A 226 2.12 -1.54 -10.95
N TYR A 227 2.43 -0.41 -10.28
CA TYR A 227 2.98 -0.42 -8.93
C TYR A 227 2.03 -1.02 -7.89
N ILE A 228 0.72 -0.88 -8.08
CA ILE A 228 -0.29 -1.54 -7.24
C ILE A 228 -0.29 -3.04 -7.49
N GLY A 229 -0.24 -3.46 -8.77
CA GLY A 229 -0.11 -4.86 -9.15
C GLY A 229 1.15 -5.50 -8.57
N GLU A 230 2.29 -4.81 -8.65
CA GLU A 230 3.57 -5.25 -8.08
C GLU A 230 3.51 -5.36 -6.54
N ALA A 231 2.91 -4.38 -5.86
CA ALA A 231 2.74 -4.41 -4.41
C ALA A 231 1.89 -5.60 -3.95
N ILE A 232 0.77 -5.85 -4.66
CA ILE A 232 -0.12 -6.99 -4.41
C ILE A 232 0.62 -8.31 -4.69
N ALA A 233 1.31 -8.41 -5.83
CA ALA A 233 2.08 -9.59 -6.20
C ALA A 233 3.18 -9.87 -5.17
N HIS A 234 3.94 -8.87 -4.72
CA HIS A 234 4.93 -9.02 -3.67
C HIS A 234 4.29 -9.57 -2.38
N ALA A 235 3.19 -8.99 -1.93
CA ALA A 235 2.49 -9.48 -0.75
C ALA A 235 1.93 -10.89 -0.94
N CYS A 236 1.41 -11.25 -2.13
CA CYS A 236 0.79 -12.54 -2.38
C CYS A 236 1.81 -13.65 -2.71
N GLN A 237 2.91 -13.35 -3.42
CA GLN A 237 3.90 -14.33 -3.89
C GLN A 237 4.99 -14.66 -2.87
N ALA A 238 5.21 -13.84 -1.88
CA ALA A 238 6.25 -14.02 -0.86
C ALA A 238 6.04 -15.28 0.01
N GLY A 239 5.65 -16.37 -0.62
CA GLY A 239 5.36 -17.67 -0.05
C GLY A 239 6.13 -18.82 -0.68
N LYS A 240 7.13 -18.57 -1.53
CA LYS A 240 8.19 -19.55 -1.72
C LYS A 240 9.02 -19.54 -0.44
N ALA A 241 8.71 -20.50 0.44
CA ALA A 241 9.43 -20.74 1.68
C ALA A 241 10.91 -20.58 1.44
N ALA A 242 11.59 -19.78 2.30
CA ALA A 242 12.99 -20.03 2.56
C ALA A 242 13.15 -21.55 2.75
N PRO A 243 14.14 -22.22 2.13
CA PRO A 243 14.30 -23.65 2.28
C PRO A 243 14.24 -23.98 3.75
N ALA A 244 13.42 -24.97 4.11
CA ALA A 244 13.33 -25.45 5.48
C ALA A 244 14.76 -25.66 5.98
N ALA A 245 15.11 -25.04 7.11
CA ALA A 245 16.38 -25.34 7.75
C ALA A 245 16.49 -26.86 7.87
N PRO A 246 17.65 -27.45 7.54
CA PRO A 246 17.82 -28.90 7.66
C PRO A 246 17.35 -29.33 9.04
N ALA A 247 16.52 -30.36 9.08
CA ALA A 247 16.04 -30.94 10.32
C ALA A 247 17.27 -31.23 11.21
N ALA A 248 17.23 -30.73 12.45
CA ALA A 248 18.26 -31.05 13.41
C ALA A 248 18.37 -32.59 13.48
N PRO A 249 19.60 -33.17 13.51
CA PRO A 249 19.76 -34.62 13.61
C PRO A 249 18.97 -35.12 14.83
N ALA A 250 18.19 -36.17 14.60
CA ALA A 250 17.45 -36.82 15.67
C ALA A 250 18.40 -37.18 16.80
N ALA A 251 18.06 -36.81 18.02
CA ALA A 251 18.83 -37.22 19.19
C ALA A 251 18.92 -38.75 19.20
N PRO A 252 20.08 -39.34 19.56
CA PRO A 252 20.23 -40.78 19.60
C PRO A 252 19.23 -41.39 20.57
N VAL A 253 18.47 -42.35 20.08
CA VAL A 253 17.56 -43.16 20.90
C VAL A 253 18.40 -43.85 21.97
N ALA A 254 18.11 -43.57 23.25
CA ALA A 254 18.74 -44.25 24.35
C ALA A 254 18.50 -45.78 24.21
N ALA A 255 19.57 -46.54 24.24
CA ALA A 255 19.50 -47.99 24.25
C ALA A 255 18.69 -48.49 25.45
N PRO A 256 17.89 -49.57 25.35
CA PRO A 256 17.19 -50.13 26.47
C PRO A 256 18.18 -50.63 27.49
N ALA A 257 17.93 -50.37 28.77
CA ALA A 257 18.66 -50.86 29.91
C ALA A 257 18.72 -52.39 29.87
N GLN A 258 19.90 -52.94 29.87
CA GLN A 258 20.11 -54.39 30.07
C GLN A 258 19.75 -54.74 31.52
N ASP A 259 18.75 -55.59 31.66
CA ASP A 259 18.45 -56.25 32.93
C ASP A 259 19.67 -57.05 33.38
N ASN A 260 20.15 -56.74 34.54
CA ASN A 260 21.25 -57.49 35.18
C ASN A 260 20.61 -58.61 36.00
N PRO A 261 20.80 -59.90 35.71
CA PRO A 261 20.26 -61.00 36.46
C PRO A 261 21.25 -61.50 37.52
N ASP A 262 21.50 -60.74 38.58
CA ASP A 262 22.19 -61.19 39.75
C ASP A 262 21.91 -60.32 40.94
N GLU A 263 20.82 -60.67 41.68
CA GLU A 263 20.71 -60.49 43.12
C GLU A 263 19.70 -61.51 43.65
N GLN A 264 20.30 -62.60 44.23
CA GLN A 264 19.63 -63.48 45.12
C GLN A 264 19.56 -62.89 46.54
#